data_f9ec40d21766111a40cf76e47ccbd230
#
_entry.id   f9ec40d21766111a40cf76e47ccbd230
#
_cell.length_a   1.000
_cell.length_b   1.000
_cell.length_c   1.000
_cell.angle_alpha   90.00
_cell.angle_beta   90.00
_cell.angle_gamma   90.00
#
_symmetry.space_group_name_H-M   'P 1'
#
loop_
_entity.id
_entity.type
_entity.pdbx_description
1 polymer ?
#
loop_
_entity_poly.entity_id
_entity_poly.type
_entity_poly.pdbx_seq_one_letter_code
_entity_poly.pdbx_strand_id
1 'polypeptide(L)'
;KDTAVSSLQFTLDDSIVQLHIYHYNTKNINKIVRLAHIWFDVVRKYGNTTCSKNITLHLFLTDMNKTIPTTNNSIDREHINSAYTYPCRNNNYIVIYRKEDWFKTLIHESFHYFGLDFSGYGDTITNEHLNSYFNTNNDYKLCECYAETWATIINCLFVSFYSVNLIPSFNAHFKQVLHVFSRCMKNEICFATYQCYKIFNKLNIVAEKERVTVPNEYTEQTPILSYHFFKLVAIS
;
A
#
# COMPACT_ATOMS: atom_id res chain seq x y z
N LYS A 1 19.23 17.02 14.66
CA LYS A 1 19.86 15.69 14.44
C LYS A 1 20.17 15.60 12.97
N ASP A 2 21.43 15.32 12.63
CA ASP A 2 21.86 15.21 11.23
C ASP A 2 21.24 13.94 10.60
N THR A 3 20.66 14.10 9.43
CA THR A 3 20.14 12.98 8.65
C THR A 3 21.30 12.27 7.97
N ALA A 4 21.49 11.00 8.25
CA ALA A 4 22.43 10.15 7.54
C ALA A 4 21.78 9.50 6.32
N VAL A 5 22.54 9.27 5.27
CA VAL A 5 22.09 8.57 4.07
C VAL A 5 22.90 7.29 3.90
N SER A 6 22.23 6.16 3.82
CA SER A 6 22.84 4.87 3.44
C SER A 6 22.41 4.54 2.03
N SER A 7 23.37 4.52 1.09
CA SER A 7 23.12 4.15 -0.30
C SER A 7 23.73 2.79 -0.58
N LEU A 8 22.91 1.89 -1.13
CA LEU A 8 23.32 0.54 -1.51
C LEU A 8 22.88 0.25 -2.94
N GLN A 9 23.68 -0.51 -3.64
CA GLN A 9 23.35 -1.06 -4.96
C GLN A 9 23.56 -2.56 -4.95
N PHE A 10 22.63 -3.30 -5.50
CA PHE A 10 22.75 -4.73 -5.72
C PHE A 10 22.05 -5.14 -7.02
N THR A 11 22.39 -6.32 -7.52
CA THR A 11 21.81 -6.89 -8.72
C THR A 11 20.89 -8.05 -8.37
N LEU A 12 19.79 -8.16 -9.10
CA LEU A 12 18.86 -9.28 -9.07
C LEU A 12 18.71 -9.78 -10.51
N ASP A 13 19.42 -10.84 -10.86
CA ASP A 13 19.63 -11.31 -12.22
C ASP A 13 20.09 -10.15 -13.15
N ASP A 14 19.24 -9.71 -14.06
CA ASP A 14 19.49 -8.60 -15.01
C ASP A 14 18.99 -7.22 -14.53
N SER A 15 18.44 -7.17 -13.31
CA SER A 15 17.93 -5.94 -12.71
C SER A 15 18.95 -5.30 -11.77
N ILE A 16 19.09 -3.99 -11.84
CA ILE A 16 19.90 -3.19 -10.92
C ILE A 16 18.96 -2.49 -9.93
N VAL A 17 19.20 -2.70 -8.64
CA VAL A 17 18.44 -2.04 -7.57
C VAL A 17 19.32 -1.03 -6.86
N GLN A 18 18.87 0.21 -6.80
CA GLN A 18 19.45 1.31 -6.04
C GLN A 18 18.54 1.64 -4.85
N LEU A 19 19.07 1.53 -3.65
CA LEU A 19 18.35 1.78 -2.41
C LEU A 19 19.01 2.92 -1.64
N HIS A 20 18.30 4.02 -1.48
CA HIS A 20 18.71 5.19 -0.70
C HIS A 20 17.86 5.31 0.56
N ILE A 21 18.48 5.08 1.73
CA ILE A 21 17.79 5.14 3.03
C ILE A 21 18.24 6.40 3.77
N TYR A 22 17.31 7.30 4.05
CA TYR A 22 17.50 8.53 4.80
C TYR A 22 17.01 8.31 6.23
N HIS A 23 17.91 8.36 7.22
CA HIS A 23 17.59 7.93 8.58
C HIS A 23 18.36 8.70 9.65
N TYR A 24 17.85 8.67 10.88
CA TYR A 24 18.53 9.20 12.08
C TYR A 24 19.19 8.11 12.93
N ASN A 25 18.99 6.82 12.60
CA ASN A 25 19.46 5.69 13.39
C ASN A 25 19.70 4.46 12.51
N THR A 26 20.85 3.81 12.67
CA THR A 26 21.32 2.67 11.86
C THR A 26 20.78 1.30 12.29
N LYS A 27 20.14 1.19 13.45
CA LYS A 27 19.84 -0.12 14.10
C LYS A 27 19.04 -1.12 13.25
N ASN A 28 18.26 -0.67 12.27
CA ASN A 28 17.35 -1.52 11.50
C ASN A 28 17.66 -1.58 9.99
N ILE A 29 18.75 -0.96 9.52
CA ILE A 29 19.05 -0.86 8.09
C ILE A 29 19.16 -2.24 7.44
N ASN A 30 19.88 -3.18 8.06
CA ASN A 30 20.03 -4.54 7.51
C ASN A 30 18.69 -5.26 7.34
N LYS A 31 17.75 -5.06 8.26
CA LYS A 31 16.40 -5.63 8.14
C LYS A 31 15.64 -5.00 6.97
N ILE A 32 15.75 -3.69 6.81
CA ILE A 32 15.13 -2.95 5.71
C ILE A 32 15.67 -3.43 4.37
N VAL A 33 16.99 -3.47 4.22
CA VAL A 33 17.66 -3.95 3.01
C VAL A 33 17.23 -5.38 2.67
N ARG A 34 17.22 -6.27 3.67
CA ARG A 34 16.81 -7.67 3.47
C ARG A 34 15.35 -7.79 2.99
N LEU A 35 14.42 -7.05 3.59
CA LEU A 35 13.02 -7.09 3.20
C LEU A 35 12.82 -6.51 1.79
N ALA A 36 13.45 -5.39 1.49
CA ALA A 36 13.42 -4.79 0.15
C ALA A 36 14.02 -5.73 -0.91
N HIS A 37 15.17 -6.36 -0.61
CA HIS A 37 15.80 -7.33 -1.49
C HIS A 37 14.87 -8.50 -1.81
N ILE A 38 14.30 -9.15 -0.79
CA ILE A 38 13.40 -10.29 -0.98
C ILE A 38 12.16 -9.87 -1.78
N TRP A 39 11.59 -8.70 -1.47
CA TRP A 39 10.42 -8.22 -2.18
C TRP A 39 10.72 -7.91 -3.64
N PHE A 40 11.78 -7.19 -3.94
CA PHE A 40 12.15 -6.87 -5.32
C PHE A 40 12.52 -8.13 -6.12
N ASP A 41 13.15 -9.14 -5.51
CA ASP A 41 13.42 -10.41 -6.20
C ASP A 41 12.13 -11.15 -6.60
N VAL A 42 11.08 -11.03 -5.81
CA VAL A 42 9.77 -11.61 -6.14
C VAL A 42 9.04 -10.76 -7.19
N VAL A 43 8.83 -9.47 -6.90
CA VAL A 43 7.90 -8.65 -7.69
C VAL A 43 8.40 -8.38 -9.11
N ARG A 44 9.71 -8.21 -9.32
CA ARG A 44 10.28 -7.96 -10.65
C ARG A 44 10.00 -9.08 -11.67
N LYS A 45 9.81 -10.32 -11.18
CA LYS A 45 9.52 -11.50 -12.03
C LYS A 45 8.12 -11.44 -12.65
N TYR A 46 7.22 -10.66 -12.08
CA TYR A 46 5.85 -10.47 -12.55
C TYR A 46 5.65 -9.12 -13.23
N GLY A 47 6.56 -8.19 -13.01
CA GLY A 47 6.49 -6.82 -13.53
C GLY A 47 6.83 -6.72 -15.02
N ASN A 48 6.46 -5.59 -15.60
CA ASN A 48 6.82 -5.26 -16.97
C ASN A 48 8.34 -5.09 -17.10
N THR A 49 8.94 -5.69 -18.13
CA THR A 49 10.39 -5.65 -18.38
C THR A 49 10.94 -4.25 -18.55
N THR A 50 10.13 -3.28 -18.99
CA THR A 50 10.55 -1.87 -19.14
C THR A 50 10.90 -1.23 -17.80
N CYS A 51 10.15 -1.52 -16.75
CA CYS A 51 10.32 -0.92 -15.41
C CYS A 51 11.13 -1.79 -14.46
N SER A 52 11.39 -3.06 -14.75
CA SER A 52 12.09 -3.96 -13.84
C SER A 52 13.62 -3.95 -13.97
N LYS A 53 14.20 -3.32 -15.00
CA LYS A 53 15.65 -3.31 -15.22
C LYS A 53 16.42 -2.43 -14.24
N ASN A 54 15.92 -1.23 -13.96
CA ASN A 54 16.55 -0.25 -13.07
C ASN A 54 15.53 0.18 -12.02
N ILE A 55 15.69 -0.30 -10.81
CA ILE A 55 14.76 -0.06 -9.69
C ILE A 55 15.42 0.92 -8.73
N THR A 56 14.79 2.05 -8.46
CA THR A 56 15.29 3.04 -7.51
C THR A 56 14.28 3.26 -6.40
N LEU A 57 14.70 3.05 -5.14
CA LEU A 57 13.90 3.32 -3.95
C LEU A 57 14.56 4.39 -3.09
N HIS A 58 13.82 5.46 -2.81
CA HIS A 58 14.16 6.46 -1.80
C HIS A 58 13.27 6.25 -0.58
N LEU A 59 13.88 5.87 0.54
CA LEU A 59 13.17 5.60 1.79
C LEU A 59 13.55 6.62 2.85
N PHE A 60 12.66 7.56 3.14
CA PHE A 60 12.79 8.54 4.19
C PHE A 60 12.09 8.04 5.45
N LEU A 61 12.85 7.63 6.46
CA LEU A 61 12.33 7.08 7.71
C LEU A 61 11.93 8.20 8.69
N THR A 62 10.98 9.05 8.28
CA THR A 62 10.48 10.15 9.10
C THR A 62 9.45 9.66 10.11
N ASP A 63 9.27 10.44 11.19
CA ASP A 63 8.24 10.22 12.23
C ASP A 63 6.88 10.87 11.88
N MET A 64 6.67 11.24 10.62
CA MET A 64 5.40 11.82 10.16
C MET A 64 4.27 10.79 10.25
N ASN A 65 3.23 11.13 11.00
CA ASN A 65 2.05 10.26 11.17
C ASN A 65 0.93 10.65 10.20
N LYS A 66 0.09 9.68 9.84
CA LYS A 66 -1.20 9.95 9.18
C LYS A 66 -2.15 10.57 10.20
N THR A 67 -2.79 11.66 9.83
CA THR A 67 -3.73 12.37 10.72
C THR A 67 -5.02 12.71 9.98
N ILE A 68 -6.15 12.54 10.65
CA ILE A 68 -7.42 13.08 10.14
C ILE A 68 -7.50 14.54 10.57
N PRO A 69 -7.79 15.50 9.66
CA PRO A 69 -7.90 16.90 10.02
C PRO A 69 -9.02 17.11 11.04
N THR A 70 -8.74 17.90 12.09
CA THR A 70 -9.69 18.20 13.17
C THR A 70 -10.73 19.27 12.78
N THR A 71 -10.40 20.08 11.80
CA THR A 71 -11.28 21.13 11.24
C THR A 71 -12.16 20.55 10.12
N ASN A 72 -13.13 21.36 9.61
CA ASN A 72 -13.98 20.95 8.48
C ASN A 72 -13.22 20.89 7.13
N ASN A 73 -11.90 20.85 7.14
CA ASN A 73 -11.09 20.73 5.94
C ASN A 73 -11.27 19.34 5.30
N SER A 74 -11.17 19.30 3.99
CA SER A 74 -11.12 18.08 3.20
C SER A 74 -9.97 17.18 3.66
N ILE A 75 -10.12 15.88 3.42
CA ILE A 75 -9.04 14.93 3.63
C ILE A 75 -8.19 14.93 2.36
N ASP A 76 -6.96 15.46 2.47
CA ASP A 76 -6.04 15.63 1.36
C ASP A 76 -4.90 14.60 1.40
N ARG A 77 -4.08 14.59 0.36
CA ARG A 77 -2.93 13.70 0.21
C ARG A 77 -1.97 13.73 1.41
N GLU A 78 -1.75 14.90 1.98
CA GLU A 78 -0.87 15.09 3.16
C GLU A 78 -1.34 14.32 4.40
N HIS A 79 -2.65 14.08 4.52
CA HIS A 79 -3.23 13.36 5.66
C HIS A 79 -3.08 11.84 5.53
N ILE A 80 -3.07 11.30 4.30
CA ILE A 80 -3.21 9.87 4.04
C ILE A 80 -1.99 9.26 3.36
N ASN A 81 -1.43 9.92 2.34
CA ASN A 81 -0.37 9.33 1.54
C ASN A 81 0.93 9.19 2.35
N SER A 82 1.64 8.12 2.10
CA SER A 82 2.94 7.81 2.73
C SER A 82 4.06 7.69 1.70
N ALA A 83 3.70 7.66 0.43
CA ALA A 83 4.62 7.43 -0.68
C ALA A 83 4.05 7.97 -1.98
N TYR A 84 4.85 7.88 -3.02
CA TYR A 84 4.41 8.02 -4.40
C TYR A 84 5.38 7.33 -5.36
N THR A 85 4.86 6.89 -6.47
CA THR A 85 5.58 6.49 -7.67
C THR A 85 4.79 6.91 -8.90
N TYR A 86 5.36 6.68 -10.07
CA TYR A 86 4.62 6.80 -11.32
C TYR A 86 4.31 5.40 -11.88
N PRO A 87 3.25 5.25 -12.67
CA PRO A 87 3.02 4.02 -13.41
C PRO A 87 4.24 3.63 -14.23
N CYS A 88 4.37 2.34 -14.53
CA CYS A 88 5.53 1.76 -15.21
C CYS A 88 6.07 2.63 -16.36
N ARG A 89 7.30 3.10 -16.20
CA ARG A 89 8.02 3.89 -17.20
C ARG A 89 9.54 3.77 -17.02
N ASN A 90 10.30 4.18 -18.01
CA ASN A 90 11.76 4.30 -17.90
C ASN A 90 12.15 5.38 -16.87
N ASN A 91 13.29 5.17 -16.18
CA ASN A 91 13.85 6.11 -15.19
C ASN A 91 12.83 6.47 -14.09
N ASN A 92 12.08 5.49 -13.62
CA ASN A 92 11.13 5.64 -12.54
C ASN A 92 11.80 5.44 -11.18
N TYR A 93 11.12 5.86 -10.13
CA TYR A 93 11.56 5.67 -8.75
C TYR A 93 10.35 5.55 -7.82
N ILE A 94 10.56 4.91 -6.67
CA ILE A 94 9.61 4.85 -5.57
C ILE A 94 10.12 5.75 -4.45
N VAL A 95 9.30 6.63 -3.92
CA VAL A 95 9.60 7.46 -2.76
C VAL A 95 8.64 7.12 -1.63
N ILE A 96 9.19 6.74 -0.49
CA ILE A 96 8.44 6.51 0.76
C ILE A 96 8.96 7.50 1.79
N TYR A 97 8.07 8.31 2.39
CA TYR A 97 8.48 9.39 3.29
C TYR A 97 7.96 9.25 4.73
N ARG A 98 7.34 8.11 5.06
CA ARG A 98 6.94 7.76 6.43
C ARG A 98 7.56 6.43 6.83
N LYS A 99 8.08 6.32 8.06
CA LYS A 99 8.60 5.04 8.57
C LYS A 99 7.48 4.07 8.96
N GLU A 100 6.33 4.60 9.32
CA GLU A 100 5.15 3.81 9.63
C GLU A 100 4.70 3.07 8.37
N ASP A 101 4.46 1.79 8.49
CA ASP A 101 4.00 0.92 7.39
C ASP A 101 4.87 0.94 6.12
N TRP A 102 6.13 1.37 6.21
CA TRP A 102 7.00 1.54 5.04
C TRP A 102 7.04 0.30 4.12
N PHE A 103 7.03 -0.90 4.69
CA PHE A 103 7.13 -2.13 3.90
C PHE A 103 5.82 -2.45 3.17
N LYS A 104 4.69 -2.32 3.84
CA LYS A 104 3.37 -2.42 3.19
C LYS A 104 3.23 -1.37 2.09
N THR A 105 3.67 -0.14 2.37
CA THR A 105 3.68 0.96 1.38
C THR A 105 4.60 0.65 0.20
N LEU A 106 5.78 0.04 0.43
CA LEU A 106 6.65 -0.43 -0.64
C LEU A 106 5.95 -1.45 -1.55
N ILE A 107 5.23 -2.40 -0.96
CA ILE A 107 4.46 -3.38 -1.72
C ILE A 107 3.40 -2.68 -2.57
N HIS A 108 2.63 -1.74 -2.00
CA HIS A 108 1.62 -0.96 -2.69
C HIS A 108 2.19 -0.21 -3.90
N GLU A 109 3.21 0.62 -3.69
CA GLU A 109 3.84 1.40 -4.75
C GLU A 109 4.48 0.52 -5.83
N SER A 110 4.91 -0.69 -5.46
CA SER A 110 5.47 -1.63 -6.42
C SER A 110 4.43 -2.10 -7.45
N PHE A 111 3.15 -2.19 -7.09
CA PHE A 111 2.11 -2.55 -8.07
C PHE A 111 2.02 -1.51 -9.19
N HIS A 112 2.05 -0.23 -8.87
CA HIS A 112 2.09 0.85 -9.85
C HIS A 112 3.41 0.87 -10.61
N TYR A 113 4.52 0.80 -9.87
CA TYR A 113 5.87 0.87 -10.43
C TYR A 113 6.13 -0.22 -11.47
N PHE A 114 5.74 -1.45 -11.19
CA PHE A 114 5.97 -2.59 -12.08
C PHE A 114 4.84 -2.82 -13.09
N GLY A 115 3.79 -1.98 -13.10
CA GLY A 115 2.63 -2.13 -13.98
C GLY A 115 1.85 -3.40 -13.71
N LEU A 116 1.72 -3.78 -12.45
CA LEU A 116 0.96 -4.96 -11.99
C LEU A 116 -0.50 -4.64 -11.70
N ASP A 117 -0.85 -3.38 -11.72
CA ASP A 117 -2.21 -2.88 -11.59
C ASP A 117 -2.80 -2.50 -12.95
N PHE A 118 -4.01 -2.00 -12.95
CA PHE A 118 -4.70 -1.55 -14.14
C PHE A 118 -4.79 -0.03 -14.28
N SER A 119 -3.89 0.73 -13.63
CA SER A 119 -3.84 2.21 -13.71
C SER A 119 -3.61 2.75 -15.12
N GLY A 120 -3.11 1.93 -16.04
CA GLY A 120 -2.97 2.25 -17.46
C GLY A 120 -4.25 2.10 -18.29
N TYR A 121 -5.31 1.52 -17.71
CA TYR A 121 -6.60 1.33 -18.36
C TYR A 121 -7.59 2.38 -17.85
N GLY A 122 -8.44 2.90 -18.74
CA GLY A 122 -9.42 3.90 -18.34
C GLY A 122 -10.49 3.34 -17.39
N ASP A 123 -10.79 4.06 -16.32
CA ASP A 123 -11.79 3.69 -15.31
C ASP A 123 -13.23 4.16 -15.67
N THR A 124 -13.47 4.64 -16.90
CA THR A 124 -14.70 5.35 -17.28
C THR A 124 -15.97 4.56 -16.98
N ILE A 125 -16.06 3.32 -17.49
CA ILE A 125 -17.27 2.49 -17.31
C ILE A 125 -17.51 2.19 -15.82
N THR A 126 -16.45 1.85 -15.09
CA THR A 126 -16.55 1.56 -13.66
C THR A 126 -16.94 2.79 -12.86
N ASN A 127 -16.38 3.95 -13.20
CA ASN A 127 -16.74 5.23 -12.57
C ASN A 127 -18.19 5.63 -12.87
N GLU A 128 -18.68 5.40 -14.08
CA GLU A 128 -20.10 5.64 -14.42
C GLU A 128 -21.02 4.79 -13.52
N HIS A 129 -20.73 3.51 -13.33
CA HIS A 129 -21.49 2.63 -12.45
C HIS A 129 -21.42 3.07 -10.98
N LEU A 130 -20.23 3.35 -10.46
CA LEU A 130 -20.05 3.79 -9.07
C LEU A 130 -20.71 5.15 -8.83
N ASN A 131 -20.58 6.10 -9.74
CA ASN A 131 -21.21 7.40 -9.64
C ASN A 131 -22.74 7.29 -9.68
N SER A 132 -23.29 6.42 -10.53
CA SER A 132 -24.73 6.12 -10.54
C SER A 132 -25.19 5.50 -9.22
N TYR A 133 -24.41 4.55 -8.65
CA TYR A 133 -24.74 3.88 -7.40
C TYR A 133 -24.71 4.82 -6.20
N PHE A 134 -23.67 5.67 -6.10
CA PHE A 134 -23.48 6.60 -4.99
C PHE A 134 -24.17 7.96 -5.20
N ASN A 135 -24.73 8.22 -6.38
CA ASN A 135 -25.26 9.51 -6.79
C ASN A 135 -24.25 10.65 -6.64
N THR A 136 -23.05 10.46 -7.18
CA THR A 136 -21.91 11.37 -7.11
C THR A 136 -21.31 11.62 -8.50
N ASN A 137 -20.29 12.47 -8.56
CA ASN A 137 -19.48 12.68 -9.75
C ASN A 137 -17.98 12.68 -9.35
N ASN A 138 -17.47 11.51 -9.00
CA ASN A 138 -16.10 11.32 -8.56
C ASN A 138 -15.30 10.46 -9.55
N ASP A 139 -13.98 10.60 -9.50
CA ASP A 139 -13.03 9.74 -10.20
C ASP A 139 -12.47 8.72 -9.20
N TYR A 140 -13.22 7.64 -8.98
CA TYR A 140 -12.81 6.55 -8.09
C TYR A 140 -11.65 5.76 -8.71
N LYS A 141 -10.53 5.69 -8.01
CA LYS A 141 -9.32 4.98 -8.46
C LYS A 141 -9.32 3.55 -7.94
N LEU A 142 -9.99 2.63 -8.61
CA LEU A 142 -10.03 1.22 -8.18
C LEU A 142 -8.67 0.51 -8.31
N CYS A 143 -7.77 0.98 -9.16
CA CYS A 143 -6.38 0.51 -9.17
C CYS A 143 -5.69 0.70 -7.81
N GLU A 144 -6.01 1.78 -7.08
CA GLU A 144 -5.54 2.01 -5.71
C GLU A 144 -6.12 1.01 -4.71
N CYS A 145 -7.41 0.67 -4.85
CA CYS A 145 -8.02 -0.40 -4.06
C CYS A 145 -7.33 -1.74 -4.31
N TYR A 146 -7.04 -2.05 -5.57
CA TYR A 146 -6.34 -3.28 -5.96
C TYR A 146 -4.94 -3.35 -5.37
N ALA A 147 -4.14 -2.31 -5.55
CA ALA A 147 -2.78 -2.23 -5.00
C ALA A 147 -2.78 -2.32 -3.46
N GLU A 148 -3.69 -1.62 -2.78
CA GLU A 148 -3.81 -1.62 -1.32
C GLU A 148 -4.29 -2.97 -0.76
N THR A 149 -5.19 -3.66 -1.47
CA THR A 149 -5.65 -5.01 -1.12
C THR A 149 -4.50 -6.00 -1.16
N TRP A 150 -3.76 -6.06 -2.27
CA TRP A 150 -2.61 -6.94 -2.40
C TRP A 150 -1.49 -6.58 -1.43
N ALA A 151 -1.23 -5.29 -1.20
CA ALA A 151 -0.25 -4.86 -0.21
C ALA A 151 -0.60 -5.36 1.20
N THR A 152 -1.88 -5.32 1.57
CA THR A 152 -2.36 -5.85 2.85
C THR A 152 -2.15 -7.36 2.95
N ILE A 153 -2.58 -8.13 1.95
CA ILE A 153 -2.46 -9.60 1.91
C ILE A 153 -0.99 -10.02 1.98
N ILE A 154 -0.15 -9.45 1.12
CA ILE A 154 1.28 -9.80 1.03
C ILE A 154 2.02 -9.39 2.31
N ASN A 155 1.74 -8.20 2.86
CA ASN A 155 2.34 -7.77 4.14
C ASN A 155 1.96 -8.72 5.28
N CYS A 156 0.69 -9.14 5.38
CA CYS A 156 0.26 -10.15 6.34
C CYS A 156 0.98 -11.49 6.16
N LEU A 157 1.23 -11.90 4.92
CA LEU A 157 1.99 -13.12 4.63
C LEU A 157 3.44 -13.01 5.11
N PHE A 158 4.11 -11.89 4.84
CA PHE A 158 5.47 -11.64 5.34
C PHE A 158 5.52 -11.62 6.87
N VAL A 159 4.61 -10.89 7.52
CA VAL A 159 4.51 -10.87 8.99
C VAL A 159 4.33 -12.28 9.53
N SER A 160 3.45 -13.06 8.93
CA SER A 160 3.17 -14.43 9.37
C SER A 160 4.37 -15.34 9.22
N PHE A 161 5.05 -15.27 8.09
CA PHE A 161 6.26 -16.08 7.82
C PHE A 161 7.37 -15.76 8.83
N TYR A 162 7.63 -14.48 9.09
CA TYR A 162 8.69 -14.07 10.03
C TYR A 162 8.32 -14.19 11.51
N SER A 163 7.03 -14.41 11.82
CA SER A 163 6.57 -14.62 13.20
C SER A 163 6.63 -16.09 13.63
N VAL A 164 6.77 -17.02 12.70
CA VAL A 164 6.84 -18.45 12.98
C VAL A 164 8.30 -18.90 13.06
N ASN A 165 8.66 -19.55 14.15
CA ASN A 165 9.98 -20.18 14.28
C ASN A 165 10.15 -21.28 13.21
N LEU A 166 11.37 -21.44 12.70
CA LEU A 166 11.66 -22.43 11.68
C LEU A 166 11.35 -23.84 12.22
N ILE A 167 10.50 -24.56 11.52
CA ILE A 167 10.15 -25.95 11.83
C ILE A 167 10.77 -26.84 10.74
N PRO A 168 11.47 -27.94 11.09
CA PRO A 168 12.13 -28.81 10.11
C PRO A 168 11.20 -29.38 9.04
N SER A 169 9.94 -29.68 9.41
CA SER A 169 8.95 -30.14 8.45
C SER A 169 8.32 -28.97 7.70
N PHE A 170 8.50 -28.91 6.39
CA PHE A 170 7.90 -27.88 5.52
C PHE A 170 6.37 -27.80 5.69
N ASN A 171 5.68 -28.94 5.69
CA ASN A 171 4.22 -28.97 5.82
C ASN A 171 3.74 -28.44 7.18
N ALA A 172 4.46 -28.78 8.28
CA ALA A 172 4.14 -28.29 9.61
C ALA A 172 4.41 -26.77 9.71
N HIS A 173 5.53 -26.30 9.17
CA HIS A 173 5.87 -24.89 9.11
C HIS A 173 4.81 -24.11 8.32
N PHE A 174 4.46 -24.58 7.13
CA PHE A 174 3.47 -23.94 6.27
C PHE A 174 2.08 -23.85 6.93
N LYS A 175 1.64 -24.92 7.62
CA LYS A 175 0.37 -24.89 8.38
C LYS A 175 0.38 -23.82 9.48
N GLN A 176 1.50 -23.67 10.21
CA GLN A 176 1.60 -22.62 11.22
C GLN A 176 1.59 -21.22 10.59
N VAL A 177 2.32 -21.00 9.50
CA VAL A 177 2.29 -19.73 8.76
C VAL A 177 0.88 -19.39 8.34
N LEU A 178 0.13 -20.33 7.75
CA LEU A 178 -1.27 -20.12 7.36
C LEU A 178 -2.18 -19.80 8.55
N HIS A 179 -1.97 -20.45 9.69
CA HIS A 179 -2.73 -20.14 10.90
C HIS A 179 -2.49 -18.70 11.38
N VAL A 180 -1.22 -18.28 11.44
CA VAL A 180 -0.86 -16.89 11.80
C VAL A 180 -1.40 -15.91 10.76
N PHE A 181 -1.30 -16.22 9.47
CA PHE A 181 -1.82 -15.41 8.38
C PHE A 181 -3.33 -15.18 8.52
N SER A 182 -4.11 -16.23 8.78
CA SER A 182 -5.56 -16.09 9.01
C SER A 182 -5.89 -15.15 10.18
N ARG A 183 -5.09 -15.19 11.25
CA ARG A 183 -5.24 -14.25 12.38
C ARG A 183 -4.84 -12.83 12.01
N CYS A 184 -3.74 -12.65 11.27
CA CYS A 184 -3.33 -11.33 10.78
C CYS A 184 -4.43 -10.73 9.89
N MET A 185 -4.98 -11.49 8.95
CA MET A 185 -6.06 -11.01 8.08
C MET A 185 -7.32 -10.61 8.87
N LYS A 186 -7.72 -11.39 9.87
CA LYS A 186 -8.83 -11.00 10.75
C LYS A 186 -8.58 -9.68 11.48
N ASN A 187 -7.35 -9.47 11.98
CA ASN A 187 -6.97 -8.22 12.61
C ASN A 187 -6.98 -7.05 11.61
N GLU A 188 -6.51 -7.27 10.38
CA GLU A 188 -6.56 -6.26 9.32
C GLU A 188 -8.00 -5.89 8.94
N ILE A 189 -8.91 -6.86 8.85
CA ILE A 189 -10.33 -6.60 8.60
C ILE A 189 -10.92 -5.74 9.74
N CYS A 190 -10.68 -6.10 11.01
CA CYS A 190 -11.12 -5.31 12.15
C CYS A 190 -10.55 -3.89 12.12
N PHE A 191 -9.24 -3.75 11.83
CA PHE A 191 -8.60 -2.46 11.72
C PHE A 191 -9.16 -1.62 10.56
N ALA A 192 -9.31 -2.24 9.37
CA ALA A 192 -9.88 -1.59 8.19
C ALA A 192 -11.33 -1.12 8.45
N THR A 193 -12.14 -1.94 9.14
CA THR A 193 -13.51 -1.57 9.55
C THR A 193 -13.48 -0.33 10.44
N TYR A 194 -12.60 -0.30 11.44
CA TYR A 194 -12.48 0.85 12.33
C TYR A 194 -12.02 2.12 11.58
N GLN A 195 -11.05 2.00 10.67
CA GLN A 195 -10.59 3.13 9.87
C GLN A 195 -11.70 3.62 8.91
N CYS A 196 -12.40 2.71 8.26
CA CYS A 196 -13.53 3.04 7.39
C CYS A 196 -14.62 3.79 8.17
N TYR A 197 -14.98 3.33 9.37
CA TYR A 197 -15.91 4.01 10.24
C TYR A 197 -15.49 5.45 10.56
N LYS A 198 -14.20 5.67 10.89
CA LYS A 198 -13.68 7.02 11.15
C LYS A 198 -13.80 7.94 9.93
N ILE A 199 -13.48 7.41 8.75
CA ILE A 199 -13.58 8.15 7.49
C ILE A 199 -15.05 8.48 7.18
N PHE A 200 -15.94 7.52 7.33
CA PHE A 200 -17.37 7.70 7.10
C PHE A 200 -17.94 8.78 8.00
N ASN A 201 -17.62 8.74 9.30
CA ASN A 201 -18.04 9.80 10.23
C ASN A 201 -17.49 11.18 9.84
N LYS A 202 -16.23 11.25 9.41
CA LYS A 202 -15.61 12.52 9.00
C LYS A 202 -16.23 13.09 7.73
N LEU A 203 -16.63 12.24 6.80
CA LEU A 203 -17.18 12.60 5.50
C LEU A 203 -18.72 12.62 5.48
N ASN A 204 -19.37 12.36 6.61
CA ASN A 204 -20.83 12.23 6.72
C ASN A 204 -21.40 11.15 5.76
N ILE A 205 -20.64 10.09 5.53
CA ILE A 205 -21.10 8.92 4.76
C ILE A 205 -21.91 8.02 5.69
N VAL A 206 -23.10 7.63 5.26
CA VAL A 206 -24.00 6.75 6.01
C VAL A 206 -24.00 5.37 5.39
N ALA A 207 -23.69 4.36 6.20
CA ALA A 207 -23.77 2.95 5.81
C ALA A 207 -24.96 2.30 6.52
N GLU A 208 -25.94 1.84 5.76
CA GLU A 208 -27.06 1.02 6.18
C GLU A 208 -26.87 -0.42 5.68
N LYS A 209 -27.74 -1.36 6.10
CA LYS A 209 -27.58 -2.80 5.80
C LYS A 209 -27.35 -3.12 4.32
N GLU A 210 -27.97 -2.39 3.42
CA GLU A 210 -27.96 -2.68 1.98
C GLU A 210 -27.52 -1.48 1.13
N ARG A 211 -27.18 -0.34 1.76
CA ARG A 211 -26.87 0.89 1.04
C ARG A 211 -25.81 1.72 1.73
N VAL A 212 -24.90 2.25 0.95
CA VAL A 212 -23.99 3.32 1.38
C VAL A 212 -24.42 4.61 0.69
N THR A 213 -24.70 5.62 1.49
CA THR A 213 -25.11 6.95 1.01
C THR A 213 -23.96 7.92 1.20
N VAL A 214 -23.51 8.49 0.12
CA VAL A 214 -22.45 9.51 0.08
C VAL A 214 -23.11 10.87 -0.09
N PRO A 215 -22.69 11.92 0.64
CA PRO A 215 -23.24 13.27 0.44
C PRO A 215 -23.08 13.75 -1.01
N ASN A 216 -24.09 14.44 -1.57
CA ASN A 216 -24.08 14.90 -2.97
C ASN A 216 -22.91 15.86 -3.27
N GLU A 217 -22.44 16.60 -2.26
CA GLU A 217 -21.32 17.54 -2.37
C GLU A 217 -19.95 16.88 -2.19
N TYR A 218 -19.92 15.56 -1.95
CA TYR A 218 -18.68 14.85 -1.72
C TYR A 218 -17.83 14.81 -2.99
N THR A 219 -16.59 15.28 -2.87
CA THR A 219 -15.56 15.18 -3.92
C THR A 219 -14.28 14.57 -3.33
N GLU A 220 -13.71 13.59 -4.03
CA GLU A 220 -12.44 12.98 -3.61
C GLU A 220 -11.25 13.85 -4.04
N GLN A 221 -10.47 14.31 -3.05
CA GLN A 221 -9.17 14.95 -3.29
C GLN A 221 -8.02 13.93 -3.34
N THR A 222 -8.26 12.77 -2.77
CA THR A 222 -7.38 11.60 -2.78
C THR A 222 -8.27 10.36 -2.77
N PRO A 223 -7.84 9.19 -3.29
CA PRO A 223 -8.68 7.97 -3.41
C PRO A 223 -9.04 7.34 -2.06
N ILE A 224 -9.73 8.09 -1.20
CA ILE A 224 -9.96 7.70 0.19
C ILE A 224 -10.93 6.52 0.31
N LEU A 225 -11.96 6.48 -0.53
CA LEU A 225 -12.88 5.35 -0.55
C LEU A 225 -12.19 4.09 -1.07
N SER A 226 -11.27 4.22 -2.03
CA SER A 226 -10.47 3.11 -2.53
C SER A 226 -9.56 2.52 -1.44
N TYR A 227 -8.89 3.36 -0.66
CA TYR A 227 -7.99 2.92 0.41
C TYR A 227 -8.72 2.31 1.62
N HIS A 228 -9.94 2.74 1.89
CA HIS A 228 -10.65 2.34 3.10
C HIS A 228 -11.88 1.48 2.83
N PHE A 229 -12.86 1.97 2.07
CA PHE A 229 -14.12 1.27 1.87
C PHE A 229 -14.00 0.13 0.86
N PHE A 230 -13.54 0.39 -0.36
CA PHE A 230 -13.45 -0.65 -1.39
C PHE A 230 -12.43 -1.73 -1.00
N LYS A 231 -11.31 -1.34 -0.38
CA LYS A 231 -10.38 -2.31 0.19
C LYS A 231 -11.04 -3.18 1.25
N LEU A 232 -11.81 -2.58 2.20
CA LEU A 232 -12.52 -3.34 3.22
C LEU A 232 -13.44 -4.39 2.59
N VAL A 233 -14.22 -4.02 1.58
CA VAL A 233 -15.07 -4.95 0.83
C VAL A 233 -14.25 -6.05 0.16
N ALA A 234 -13.09 -5.72 -0.40
CA ALA A 234 -12.24 -6.68 -1.11
C ALA A 234 -11.55 -7.71 -0.20
N ILE A 235 -11.31 -7.39 1.09
CA ILE A 235 -10.64 -8.31 2.03
C ILE A 235 -11.61 -9.02 2.98
N SER A 236 -12.90 -8.65 3.00
CA SER A 236 -13.94 -9.27 3.83
C SER A 236 -14.49 -10.53 3.19
#